data_cb95ff3278292b21fbb219bc951a6999
#
_entry.id   cb95ff3278292b21fbb219bc951a6999
#
_cell.length_a   1.000
_cell.length_b   1.000
_cell.length_c   1.000
_cell.angle_alpha   90.00
_cell.angle_beta   90.00
_cell.angle_gamma   90.00
#
_symmetry.space_group_name_H-M   'P 1'
#
loop_
_entity.id
_entity.type
_entity.pdbx_description
1 polymer ?
#
loop_
_entity_poly.entity_id
_entity_poly.type
_entity_poly.pdbx_seq_one_letter_code
_entity_poly.pdbx_strand_id
1 'polypeptide(L)'
;DDGLHLNWPRNFSYSWRNRSYAPNKRYKKQADELHLFFAKSMAYYKSGSDKINTVFEAMNPVFEGNKNVYVHVDSEKGILDALAFKRAFNLEHFVIVGGREAHKVAKAIKAENVPVLLQRVHSNPQFEGDDYDLPYKLPKLLHDEGILVGLETSGQMERMNSRNLPSYAGTAVAYGLDKGEALKMITLNTAQILGIDDFAG
;
A
#
# COMPACT_ATOMS: atom_id res chain seq x y z
N ASP A 1 2.65 -16.37 7.82
CA ASP A 1 1.72 -15.22 7.88
C ASP A 1 2.45 -14.00 8.41
N ASP A 2 2.91 -13.15 7.52
CA ASP A 2 3.67 -11.94 7.87
C ASP A 2 2.78 -10.72 8.14
N GLY A 3 1.51 -10.75 7.73
CA GLY A 3 0.63 -9.61 7.92
C GLY A 3 -0.81 -9.77 7.49
N LEU A 4 -1.59 -8.73 7.76
CA LEU A 4 -2.97 -8.58 7.35
C LEU A 4 -3.04 -7.79 6.04
N HIS A 5 -3.67 -8.35 5.02
CA HIS A 5 -3.95 -7.65 3.77
C HIS A 5 -5.34 -7.04 3.78
N LEU A 6 -5.41 -5.72 3.61
CA LEU A 6 -6.63 -4.93 3.59
C LEU A 6 -6.82 -4.30 2.21
N ASN A 7 -7.88 -4.66 1.51
CA ASN A 7 -8.25 -3.98 0.27
C ASN A 7 -9.08 -2.74 0.60
N TRP A 8 -8.48 -1.55 0.44
CA TRP A 8 -9.19 -0.30 0.66
C TRP A 8 -10.29 -0.10 -0.39
N PRO A 9 -11.47 0.40 -0.03
CA PRO A 9 -12.54 0.64 -0.99
C PRO A 9 -12.08 1.58 -2.12
N ARG A 10 -12.48 1.28 -3.35
CA ARG A 10 -12.20 2.18 -4.48
C ARG A 10 -13.21 3.32 -4.47
N ASN A 11 -12.72 4.56 -4.58
CA ASN A 11 -13.58 5.76 -4.67
C ASN A 11 -14.28 5.91 -6.02
N PHE A 12 -13.80 5.21 -7.08
CA PHE A 12 -14.42 5.12 -8.39
C PHE A 12 -14.66 3.66 -8.78
N SER A 13 -15.73 3.45 -9.54
CA SER A 13 -16.04 2.16 -10.19
C SER A 13 -16.01 2.34 -11.71
N TYR A 14 -15.44 1.36 -12.41
CA TYR A 14 -15.50 1.32 -13.87
C TYR A 14 -16.71 0.52 -14.34
N SER A 15 -17.52 1.12 -15.20
CA SER A 15 -18.63 0.46 -15.85
C SER A 15 -18.20 -0.08 -17.21
N TRP A 16 -18.08 -1.38 -17.34
CA TRP A 16 -17.76 -2.05 -18.62
C TRP A 16 -18.82 -1.79 -19.69
N ARG A 17 -20.09 -1.63 -19.27
CA ARG A 17 -21.22 -1.38 -20.19
C ARG A 17 -21.12 -0.01 -20.86
N ASN A 18 -20.75 1.01 -20.10
CA ASN A 18 -20.69 2.39 -20.57
C ASN A 18 -19.26 2.85 -20.86
N ARG A 19 -18.27 1.98 -20.64
CA ARG A 19 -16.82 2.29 -20.73
C ARG A 19 -16.45 3.61 -20.04
N SER A 20 -17.01 3.83 -18.85
CA SER A 20 -16.83 5.08 -18.10
C SER A 20 -16.56 4.82 -16.63
N TYR A 21 -15.86 5.76 -16.01
CA TYR A 21 -15.67 5.80 -14.56
C TYR A 21 -16.82 6.59 -13.92
N ALA A 22 -17.31 6.10 -12.79
CA ALA A 22 -18.32 6.77 -11.97
C ALA A 22 -17.91 6.74 -10.49
N PRO A 23 -18.25 7.77 -9.69
CA PRO A 23 -18.02 7.73 -8.25
C PRO A 23 -18.70 6.52 -7.60
N ASN A 24 -17.97 5.86 -6.71
CA ASN A 24 -18.50 4.74 -5.94
C ASN A 24 -19.42 5.26 -4.83
N LYS A 25 -20.74 5.21 -5.05
CA LYS A 25 -21.74 5.65 -4.07
C LYS A 25 -21.69 4.89 -2.75
N ARG A 26 -21.08 3.70 -2.73
CA ARG A 26 -20.94 2.86 -1.54
C ARG A 26 -19.61 3.04 -0.80
N TYR A 27 -18.72 3.91 -1.32
CA TYR A 27 -17.38 4.11 -0.76
C TYR A 27 -17.40 4.35 0.75
N LYS A 28 -18.18 5.35 1.18
CA LYS A 28 -18.29 5.69 2.61
C LYS A 28 -18.76 4.50 3.45
N LYS A 29 -19.83 3.82 3.01
CA LYS A 29 -20.37 2.66 3.71
C LYS A 29 -19.31 1.55 3.85
N GLN A 30 -18.57 1.27 2.79
CA GLN A 30 -17.52 0.25 2.79
C GLN A 30 -16.35 0.64 3.73
N ALA A 31 -15.95 1.92 3.76
CA ALA A 31 -14.95 2.41 4.70
C ALA A 31 -15.45 2.32 6.15
N ASP A 32 -16.70 2.73 6.41
CA ASP A 32 -17.33 2.65 7.73
C ASP A 32 -17.42 1.18 8.23
N GLU A 33 -17.68 0.22 7.33
CA GLU A 33 -17.69 -1.23 7.65
C GLU A 33 -16.30 -1.71 8.11
N LEU A 34 -15.22 -1.24 7.46
CA LEU A 34 -13.85 -1.54 7.88
C LEU A 34 -13.54 -0.93 9.26
N HIS A 35 -13.89 0.34 9.46
CA HIS A 35 -13.73 1.01 10.75
C HIS A 35 -14.48 0.27 11.86
N LEU A 36 -15.72 -0.14 11.61
CA LEU A 36 -16.53 -0.87 12.57
C LEU A 36 -15.92 -2.25 12.92
N PHE A 37 -15.40 -2.96 11.91
CA PHE A 37 -14.74 -4.25 12.15
C PHE A 37 -13.51 -4.08 13.05
N PHE A 38 -12.64 -3.12 12.74
CA PHE A 38 -11.44 -2.85 13.54
C PHE A 38 -11.79 -2.36 14.95
N ALA A 39 -12.80 -1.51 15.08
CA ALA A 39 -13.26 -1.04 16.40
C ALA A 39 -13.77 -2.20 17.27
N LYS A 40 -14.55 -3.13 16.70
CA LYS A 40 -15.02 -4.32 17.41
C LYS A 40 -13.85 -5.26 17.78
N SER A 41 -12.91 -5.47 16.88
CA SER A 41 -11.73 -6.31 17.12
C SER A 41 -10.84 -5.70 18.22
N MET A 42 -10.65 -4.39 18.21
CA MET A 42 -9.88 -3.69 19.25
C MET A 42 -10.60 -3.71 20.60
N ALA A 43 -11.92 -3.57 20.62
CA ALA A 43 -12.71 -3.71 21.84
C ALA A 43 -12.59 -5.12 22.44
N TYR A 44 -12.62 -6.14 21.57
CA TYR A 44 -12.40 -7.53 21.97
C TYR A 44 -11.00 -7.73 22.55
N TYR A 45 -9.95 -7.27 21.85
CA TYR A 45 -8.56 -7.33 22.31
C TYR A 45 -8.39 -6.69 23.72
N LYS A 46 -8.97 -5.49 23.91
CA LYS A 46 -8.87 -4.77 25.20
C LYS A 46 -9.72 -5.39 26.32
N SER A 47 -10.77 -6.13 26.00
CA SER A 47 -11.67 -6.70 27.00
C SER A 47 -11.14 -7.94 27.71
N GLY A 48 -10.15 -8.64 27.11
CA GLY A 48 -9.65 -9.94 27.62
C GLY A 48 -10.78 -10.98 27.77
N SER A 49 -11.75 -11.00 26.85
CA SER A 49 -12.95 -11.82 26.95
C SER A 49 -12.65 -13.31 27.02
N ASP A 50 -13.24 -14.04 27.95
CA ASP A 50 -13.17 -15.50 28.06
C ASP A 50 -13.89 -16.22 26.89
N LYS A 51 -14.75 -15.50 26.14
CA LYS A 51 -15.43 -16.02 24.97
C LYS A 51 -14.55 -15.86 23.74
N ILE A 52 -14.03 -16.97 23.25
CA ILE A 52 -13.16 -16.99 22.06
C ILE A 52 -13.95 -16.63 20.80
N ASN A 53 -13.50 -15.59 20.12
CA ASN A 53 -13.88 -15.25 18.75
C ASN A 53 -12.65 -15.35 17.86
N THR A 54 -12.54 -16.43 17.09
CA THR A 54 -11.35 -16.74 16.29
C THR A 54 -11.01 -15.67 15.26
N VAL A 55 -12.02 -14.92 14.76
CA VAL A 55 -11.82 -13.82 13.81
C VAL A 55 -11.15 -12.64 14.49
N PHE A 56 -11.58 -12.30 15.71
CA PHE A 56 -10.98 -11.21 16.47
C PHE A 56 -9.64 -11.61 17.10
N GLU A 57 -9.50 -12.87 17.52
CA GLU A 57 -8.20 -13.40 17.98
C GLU A 57 -7.10 -13.24 16.90
N ALA A 58 -7.43 -13.49 15.64
CA ALA A 58 -6.51 -13.32 14.53
C ALA A 58 -6.04 -11.87 14.33
N MET A 59 -6.75 -10.89 14.92
CA MET A 59 -6.40 -9.46 14.87
C MET A 59 -5.45 -9.03 16.00
N ASN A 60 -5.34 -9.80 17.09
CA ASN A 60 -4.52 -9.44 18.25
C ASN A 60 -3.08 -9.09 17.87
N PRO A 61 -2.36 -9.88 17.04
CA PRO A 61 -0.98 -9.55 16.65
C PRO A 61 -0.84 -8.22 15.88
N VAL A 62 -1.91 -7.75 15.23
CA VAL A 62 -1.93 -6.45 14.56
C VAL A 62 -1.92 -5.31 15.60
N PHE A 63 -2.70 -5.45 16.66
CA PHE A 63 -2.78 -4.44 17.73
C PHE A 63 -1.58 -4.48 18.69
N GLU A 64 -0.88 -5.61 18.74
CA GLU A 64 0.38 -5.80 19.50
C GLU A 64 1.61 -5.28 18.73
N GLY A 65 1.45 -4.85 17.45
CA GLY A 65 2.57 -4.45 16.61
C GLY A 65 3.44 -5.62 16.13
N ASN A 66 2.93 -6.85 16.17
CA ASN A 66 3.65 -8.05 15.76
C ASN A 66 3.39 -8.45 14.30
N LYS A 67 2.47 -7.76 13.62
CA LYS A 67 2.12 -8.01 12.22
C LYS A 67 1.94 -6.73 11.42
N ASN A 68 2.42 -6.77 10.18
CA ASN A 68 2.19 -5.71 9.22
C ASN A 68 0.72 -5.63 8.78
N VAL A 69 0.24 -4.42 8.50
CA VAL A 69 -1.03 -4.16 7.84
C VAL A 69 -0.74 -3.63 6.43
N TYR A 70 -0.91 -4.48 5.44
CA TYR A 70 -0.73 -4.13 4.03
C TYR A 70 -2.02 -3.60 3.44
N VAL A 71 -2.07 -2.31 3.14
CA VAL A 71 -3.28 -1.66 2.62
C VAL A 71 -3.14 -1.43 1.12
N HIS A 72 -3.93 -2.20 0.36
CA HIS A 72 -4.00 -2.09 -1.09
C HIS A 72 -4.84 -0.88 -1.48
N VAL A 73 -4.18 0.20 -1.90
CA VAL A 73 -4.83 1.47 -2.23
C VAL A 73 -4.03 2.23 -3.29
N ASP A 74 -4.72 2.81 -4.27
CA ASP A 74 -4.09 3.53 -5.39
C ASP A 74 -4.40 5.03 -5.39
N SER A 75 -5.64 5.42 -5.03
CA SER A 75 -6.11 6.79 -5.20
C SER A 75 -5.69 7.71 -4.06
N GLU A 76 -5.45 8.99 -4.40
CA GLU A 76 -5.14 10.07 -3.47
C GLU A 76 -6.09 10.06 -2.26
N LYS A 77 -7.42 10.12 -2.53
CA LYS A 77 -8.42 10.09 -1.46
C LYS A 77 -8.34 8.83 -0.62
N GLY A 78 -8.18 7.67 -1.25
CA GLY A 78 -8.07 6.40 -0.54
C GLY A 78 -6.85 6.34 0.37
N ILE A 79 -5.71 6.86 -0.09
CA ILE A 79 -4.46 6.92 0.70
C ILE A 79 -4.66 7.83 1.92
N LEU A 80 -5.24 9.03 1.75
CA LEU A 80 -5.50 9.93 2.88
C LEU A 80 -6.46 9.33 3.90
N ASP A 81 -7.53 8.68 3.44
CA ASP A 81 -8.48 8.00 4.32
C ASP A 81 -7.82 6.79 5.04
N ALA A 82 -6.93 6.04 4.35
CA ALA A 82 -6.16 4.95 4.93
C ALA A 82 -5.13 5.44 5.99
N LEU A 83 -4.49 6.59 5.77
CA LEU A 83 -3.62 7.22 6.78
C LEU A 83 -4.42 7.69 8.00
N ALA A 84 -5.63 8.22 7.80
CA ALA A 84 -6.52 8.56 8.90
C ALA A 84 -6.95 7.31 9.70
N PHE A 85 -7.20 6.21 9.00
CA PHE A 85 -7.49 4.91 9.61
C PHE A 85 -6.30 4.38 10.43
N LYS A 86 -5.07 4.45 9.90
CA LYS A 86 -3.84 4.12 10.64
C LYS A 86 -3.78 4.86 11.98
N ARG A 87 -4.00 6.18 11.95
CA ARG A 87 -4.01 7.01 13.18
C ARG A 87 -5.11 6.62 14.15
N ALA A 88 -6.32 6.38 13.65
CA ALA A 88 -7.49 6.06 14.49
C ALA A 88 -7.30 4.77 15.29
N PHE A 89 -6.57 3.80 14.76
CA PHE A 89 -6.30 2.52 15.40
C PHE A 89 -4.86 2.35 15.92
N ASN A 90 -4.04 3.40 15.82
CA ASN A 90 -2.63 3.41 16.25
C ASN A 90 -1.85 2.21 15.67
N LEU A 91 -1.99 1.99 14.36
CA LEU A 91 -1.32 0.87 13.68
C LEU A 91 0.16 1.22 13.42
N GLU A 92 1.07 0.54 14.08
CA GLU A 92 2.52 0.81 14.00
C GLU A 92 3.10 0.36 12.65
N HIS A 93 2.85 -0.90 12.30
CA HIS A 93 3.35 -1.52 11.07
C HIS A 93 2.30 -1.41 9.96
N PHE A 94 2.34 -0.31 9.21
CA PHE A 94 1.37 0.01 8.18
C PHE A 94 2.08 0.26 6.85
N VAL A 95 1.68 -0.45 5.81
CA VAL A 95 2.32 -0.43 4.49
C VAL A 95 1.28 -0.13 3.42
N ILE A 96 1.53 0.85 2.57
CA ILE A 96 0.72 1.09 1.36
C ILE A 96 1.21 0.15 0.26
N VAL A 97 0.28 -0.57 -0.37
CA VAL A 97 0.53 -1.42 -1.54
C VAL A 97 -0.24 -0.88 -2.74
N GLY A 98 0.45 -0.67 -3.85
CA GLY A 98 -0.09 -0.01 -5.05
C GLY A 98 0.38 1.43 -5.14
N GLY A 99 -0.36 2.39 -4.62
CA GLY A 99 0.09 3.77 -4.45
C GLY A 99 0.27 4.57 -5.75
N ARG A 100 -0.52 4.32 -6.80
CA ARG A 100 -0.38 5.00 -8.10
C ARG A 100 -0.47 6.53 -8.02
N GLU A 101 -1.31 7.05 -7.13
CA GLU A 101 -1.45 8.49 -6.88
C GLU A 101 -0.68 8.96 -5.63
N ALA A 102 0.21 8.13 -5.06
CA ALA A 102 0.95 8.44 -3.84
C ALA A 102 1.78 9.74 -3.95
N HIS A 103 2.29 10.07 -5.15
CA HIS A 103 3.02 11.31 -5.39
C HIS A 103 2.22 12.58 -5.07
N LYS A 104 0.89 12.56 -5.21
CA LYS A 104 0.01 13.69 -4.90
C LYS A 104 -0.06 13.98 -3.40
N VAL A 105 0.14 12.96 -2.58
CA VAL A 105 0.05 13.00 -1.12
C VAL A 105 1.34 12.55 -0.42
N ALA A 106 2.46 12.60 -1.13
CA ALA A 106 3.75 12.10 -0.65
C ALA A 106 4.16 12.72 0.70
N LYS A 107 3.93 14.00 0.91
CA LYS A 107 4.20 14.68 2.19
C LYS A 107 3.40 14.10 3.35
N ALA A 108 2.14 13.75 3.13
CA ALA A 108 1.31 13.11 4.16
C ALA A 108 1.78 11.68 4.48
N ILE A 109 2.16 10.92 3.45
CA ILE A 109 2.74 9.57 3.60
C ILE A 109 4.05 9.66 4.41
N LYS A 110 4.93 10.61 4.03
CA LYS A 110 6.21 10.84 4.72
C LYS A 110 6.02 11.25 6.18
N ALA A 111 5.08 12.15 6.47
CA ALA A 111 4.79 12.60 7.83
C ALA A 111 4.36 11.45 8.77
N GLU A 112 3.75 10.42 8.22
CA GLU A 112 3.31 9.22 8.96
C GLU A 112 4.36 8.10 8.95
N ASN A 113 5.52 8.31 8.32
CA ASN A 113 6.57 7.29 8.11
C ASN A 113 6.04 5.98 7.52
N VAL A 114 5.10 6.08 6.58
CA VAL A 114 4.48 4.92 5.94
C VAL A 114 5.28 4.53 4.70
N PRO A 115 5.81 3.30 4.61
CA PRO A 115 6.45 2.81 3.41
C PRO A 115 5.44 2.47 2.31
N VAL A 116 5.94 2.43 1.07
CA VAL A 116 5.12 2.15 -0.11
C VAL A 116 5.73 1.00 -0.91
N LEU A 117 4.97 -0.04 -1.13
CA LEU A 117 5.26 -1.10 -2.10
C LEU A 117 4.56 -0.76 -3.42
N LEU A 118 5.35 -0.25 -4.38
CA LEU A 118 4.84 0.13 -5.69
C LEU A 118 4.60 -1.08 -6.57
N GLN A 119 3.39 -1.16 -7.10
CA GLN A 119 2.97 -2.19 -8.04
C GLN A 119 2.91 -1.62 -9.46
N ARG A 120 3.25 -2.45 -10.45
CA ARG A 120 3.05 -2.13 -11.88
C ARG A 120 3.73 -0.85 -12.36
N VAL A 121 5.00 -0.68 -12.06
CA VAL A 121 5.79 0.44 -12.59
C VAL A 121 5.77 0.48 -14.14
N HIS A 122 5.79 -0.69 -14.80
CA HIS A 122 5.58 -0.79 -16.25
C HIS A 122 4.09 -0.83 -16.58
N SER A 123 3.43 0.30 -16.53
CA SER A 123 2.01 0.46 -16.88
C SER A 123 1.76 1.76 -17.63
N ASN A 124 0.60 1.85 -18.25
CA ASN A 124 0.11 3.14 -18.77
C ASN A 124 -0.38 4.03 -17.62
N PRO A 125 -0.39 5.36 -17.81
CA PRO A 125 -1.06 6.28 -16.90
C PRO A 125 -2.50 5.88 -16.65
N GLN A 126 -3.02 6.21 -15.48
CA GLN A 126 -4.38 5.84 -15.11
C GLN A 126 -5.43 6.80 -15.68
N PHE A 127 -5.08 8.07 -15.80
CA PHE A 127 -5.96 9.13 -16.28
C PHE A 127 -5.38 9.81 -17.52
N GLU A 128 -6.26 10.31 -18.38
CA GLU A 128 -5.89 11.00 -19.63
C GLU A 128 -5.04 12.26 -19.40
N GLY A 129 -5.16 12.89 -18.23
CA GLY A 129 -4.39 14.08 -17.85
C GLY A 129 -3.06 13.79 -17.15
N ASP A 130 -2.74 12.54 -16.90
CA ASP A 130 -1.47 12.17 -16.27
C ASP A 130 -0.32 12.22 -17.31
N ASP A 131 0.90 12.55 -16.88
CA ASP A 131 2.09 12.39 -17.70
C ASP A 131 2.20 10.95 -18.18
N TYR A 132 2.46 10.77 -19.47
CA TYR A 132 2.55 9.44 -20.09
C TYR A 132 3.58 8.52 -19.42
N ASP A 133 4.60 9.08 -18.82
CA ASP A 133 5.71 8.39 -18.14
C ASP A 133 5.62 8.42 -16.60
N LEU A 134 4.50 8.92 -16.06
CA LEU A 134 4.29 9.01 -14.60
C LEU A 134 4.56 7.69 -13.87
N PRO A 135 4.06 6.51 -14.33
CA PRO A 135 4.34 5.26 -13.62
C PRO A 135 5.83 4.92 -13.53
N TYR A 136 6.61 5.30 -14.54
CA TYR A 136 8.05 5.05 -14.59
C TYR A 136 8.86 6.00 -13.69
N LYS A 137 8.37 7.23 -13.50
CA LYS A 137 8.97 8.25 -12.61
C LYS A 137 8.59 8.04 -11.15
N LEU A 138 7.48 7.37 -10.88
CA LEU A 138 6.88 7.30 -9.54
C LEU A 138 7.84 6.80 -8.46
N PRO A 139 8.68 5.75 -8.68
CA PRO A 139 9.67 5.32 -7.70
C PRO A 139 10.60 6.46 -7.26
N LYS A 140 11.11 7.24 -8.25
CA LYS A 140 11.99 8.38 -7.97
C LYS A 140 11.26 9.50 -7.24
N LEU A 141 10.05 9.86 -7.67
CA LEU A 141 9.27 10.92 -7.03
C LEU A 141 9.02 10.65 -5.55
N LEU A 142 8.69 9.42 -5.19
CA LEU A 142 8.47 9.04 -3.79
C LEU A 142 9.79 8.96 -3.01
N HIS A 143 10.85 8.46 -3.63
CA HIS A 143 12.18 8.43 -3.03
C HIS A 143 12.70 9.84 -2.70
N ASP A 144 12.54 10.79 -3.63
CA ASP A 144 12.98 12.19 -3.44
C ASP A 144 12.23 12.88 -2.29
N GLU A 145 11.00 12.50 -2.00
CA GLU A 145 10.25 12.94 -0.81
C GLU A 145 10.69 12.20 0.47
N GLY A 146 11.64 11.28 0.37
CA GLY A 146 12.21 10.52 1.49
C GLY A 146 11.29 9.41 2.01
N ILE A 147 10.41 8.88 1.18
CA ILE A 147 9.57 7.72 1.50
C ILE A 147 10.38 6.44 1.26
N LEU A 148 10.27 5.47 2.16
CA LEU A 148 10.81 4.13 1.94
C LEU A 148 9.97 3.41 0.89
N VAL A 149 10.57 3.15 -0.28
CA VAL A 149 9.90 2.54 -1.43
C VAL A 149 10.48 1.17 -1.73
N GLY A 150 9.60 0.19 -1.89
CA GLY A 150 9.92 -1.11 -2.48
C GLY A 150 9.15 -1.31 -3.80
N LEU A 151 9.69 -2.12 -4.71
CA LEU A 151 9.01 -2.52 -5.95
C LEU A 151 8.52 -3.96 -5.82
N GLU A 152 7.29 -4.22 -6.25
CA GLU A 152 6.67 -5.52 -6.07
C GLU A 152 5.91 -6.02 -7.32
N THR A 153 5.64 -7.32 -7.38
CA THR A 153 4.97 -8.00 -8.48
C THR A 153 3.86 -8.94 -8.00
N SER A 154 3.21 -8.62 -6.87
CA SER A 154 2.24 -9.53 -6.22
C SER A 154 0.84 -9.57 -6.87
N GLY A 155 0.55 -8.71 -7.82
CA GLY A 155 -0.74 -8.68 -8.51
C GLY A 155 -1.09 -10.00 -9.22
N GLN A 156 -2.36 -10.14 -9.61
CA GLN A 156 -2.90 -11.39 -10.16
C GLN A 156 -2.08 -11.95 -11.34
N MET A 157 -1.63 -11.08 -12.25
CA MET A 157 -0.84 -11.47 -13.42
C MET A 157 0.65 -11.09 -13.27
N GLU A 158 0.97 -10.14 -12.41
CA GLU A 158 2.32 -9.59 -12.24
C GLU A 158 3.30 -10.62 -11.70
N ARG A 159 2.88 -11.51 -10.80
CA ARG A 159 3.74 -12.57 -10.26
C ARG A 159 4.29 -13.51 -11.33
N MET A 160 3.61 -13.65 -12.47
CA MET A 160 4.13 -14.39 -13.62
C MET A 160 5.32 -13.67 -14.27
N ASN A 161 5.42 -12.36 -14.05
CA ASN A 161 6.46 -11.48 -14.57
C ASN A 161 7.49 -11.08 -13.50
N SER A 162 7.56 -11.76 -12.35
CA SER A 162 8.48 -11.44 -11.25
C SER A 162 9.96 -11.40 -11.70
N ARG A 163 10.32 -12.17 -12.73
CA ARG A 163 11.63 -12.10 -13.40
C ARG A 163 11.96 -10.70 -13.97
N ASN A 164 10.97 -9.84 -14.17
CA ASN A 164 11.14 -8.49 -14.71
C ASN A 164 11.40 -7.45 -13.62
N LEU A 165 11.39 -7.84 -12.33
CA LEU A 165 11.62 -6.92 -11.22
C LEU A 165 12.93 -6.12 -11.34
N PRO A 166 14.07 -6.72 -11.77
CA PRO A 166 15.29 -5.95 -12.05
C PRO A 166 15.12 -4.89 -13.16
N SER A 167 14.23 -5.15 -14.13
CA SER A 167 13.93 -4.18 -15.20
C SER A 167 13.13 -3.00 -14.67
N TYR A 168 12.29 -3.19 -13.65
CA TYR A 168 11.58 -2.09 -12.98
C TYR A 168 12.57 -1.16 -12.26
N ALA A 169 13.54 -1.72 -11.54
CA ALA A 169 14.62 -0.94 -10.95
C ALA A 169 15.45 -0.21 -12.02
N GLY A 170 15.80 -0.89 -13.12
CA GLY A 170 16.51 -0.28 -14.25
C GLY A 170 15.73 0.88 -14.89
N THR A 171 14.40 0.79 -14.97
CA THR A 171 13.56 1.89 -15.45
C THR A 171 13.60 3.09 -14.49
N ALA A 172 13.54 2.87 -13.19
CA ALA A 172 13.69 3.96 -12.21
C ALA A 172 15.03 4.69 -12.37
N VAL A 173 16.12 3.97 -12.68
CA VAL A 173 17.43 4.57 -13.00
C VAL A 173 17.35 5.40 -14.27
N ALA A 174 16.70 4.91 -15.33
CA ALA A 174 16.52 5.65 -16.58
C ALA A 174 15.78 6.98 -16.39
N TYR A 175 14.92 7.05 -15.38
CA TYR A 175 14.21 8.26 -14.97
C TYR A 175 14.91 9.05 -13.84
N GLY A 176 16.19 8.77 -13.60
CA GLY A 176 17.08 9.60 -12.80
C GLY A 176 17.20 9.21 -11.33
N LEU A 177 16.77 8.00 -10.94
CA LEU A 177 17.09 7.45 -9.63
C LEU A 177 18.54 6.95 -9.61
N ASP A 178 19.25 7.08 -8.49
CA ASP A 178 20.56 6.47 -8.32
C ASP A 178 20.49 4.94 -8.47
N LYS A 179 21.52 4.35 -9.08
CA LYS A 179 21.55 2.90 -9.34
C LYS A 179 21.55 2.08 -8.06
N GLY A 180 22.25 2.52 -7.03
CA GLY A 180 22.27 1.87 -5.72
C GLY A 180 20.91 1.93 -5.05
N GLU A 181 20.26 3.10 -5.08
CA GLU A 181 18.91 3.28 -4.52
C GLU A 181 17.87 2.45 -5.26
N ALA A 182 17.94 2.36 -6.60
CA ALA A 182 17.05 1.51 -7.37
C ALA A 182 17.23 0.01 -7.04
N LEU A 183 18.47 -0.43 -6.79
CA LEU A 183 18.73 -1.80 -6.35
C LEU A 183 18.16 -2.05 -4.96
N LYS A 184 18.29 -1.12 -4.02
CA LYS A 184 17.70 -1.23 -2.68
C LYS A 184 16.19 -1.40 -2.75
N MET A 185 15.49 -0.78 -3.69
CA MET A 185 14.03 -0.90 -3.83
C MET A 185 13.55 -2.34 -4.10
N ILE A 186 14.40 -3.18 -4.66
CA ILE A 186 14.07 -4.59 -4.95
C ILE A 186 14.79 -5.58 -4.01
N THR A 187 15.56 -5.06 -3.05
CA THR A 187 16.30 -5.84 -2.06
C THR A 187 16.09 -5.28 -0.65
N LEU A 188 17.02 -4.51 -0.13
CA LEU A 188 17.04 -4.02 1.26
C LEU A 188 15.76 -3.27 1.66
N ASN A 189 15.26 -2.33 0.84
CA ASN A 189 14.05 -1.58 1.20
C ASN A 189 12.85 -2.51 1.35
N THR A 190 12.71 -3.48 0.43
CA THR A 190 11.63 -4.47 0.51
C THR A 190 11.80 -5.35 1.75
N ALA A 191 13.02 -5.77 2.08
CA ALA A 191 13.30 -6.53 3.30
C ALA A 191 12.94 -5.74 4.56
N GLN A 192 13.30 -4.45 4.64
CA GLN A 192 12.92 -3.55 5.73
C GLN A 192 11.41 -3.38 5.88
N ILE A 193 10.71 -3.20 4.74
CA ILE A 193 9.24 -3.08 4.73
C ILE A 193 8.57 -4.36 5.25
N LEU A 194 9.15 -5.51 4.94
CA LEU A 194 8.67 -6.81 5.38
C LEU A 194 9.14 -7.19 6.80
N GLY A 195 10.10 -6.46 7.37
CA GLY A 195 10.69 -6.78 8.69
C GLY A 195 11.56 -8.03 8.67
N ILE A 196 12.31 -8.27 7.57
CA ILE A 196 13.18 -9.43 7.39
C ILE A 196 14.63 -9.04 7.03
N ASP A 197 14.97 -7.77 7.23
CA ASP A 197 16.29 -7.21 6.87
C ASP A 197 17.43 -7.66 7.80
N ASP A 198 17.14 -8.42 8.84
CA ASP A 198 18.11 -9.11 9.68
C ASP A 198 18.75 -10.35 8.99
N PHE A 199 18.09 -10.90 7.96
CA PHE A 199 18.58 -12.09 7.25
C PHE A 199 18.44 -12.02 5.71
N ALA A 200 17.78 -10.99 5.17
CA ALA A 200 17.57 -10.79 3.73
C ALA A 200 17.65 -9.30 3.35
N GLY A 201 18.15 -8.99 2.12
CA GLY A 201 18.19 -7.60 1.67
C GLY A 201 19.33 -7.27 0.72
#